data_e8613c9dacf942af4a2cded8fd537d5a
#
_entry.id   e8613c9dacf942af4a2cded8fd537d5a
#
_cell.length_a   1.000
_cell.length_b   1.000
_cell.length_c   1.000
_cell.angle_alpha   90.00
_cell.angle_beta   90.00
_cell.angle_gamma   90.00
#
_symmetry.space_group_name_H-M   'P 1'
#
loop_
_entity.id
_entity.type
_entity.pdbx_description
1 polymer ?
#
loop_
_entity_poly.entity_id
_entity_poly.type
_entity_poly.pdbx_seq_one_letter_code
_entity_poly.pdbx_strand_id
1 'polypeptide(L)'
;MLEGIFGNASAEKILLYLEQYEEGYATAIARTFEGLSLNMAQRQLDRFERAGALVSSLRGRTRLYAWNPRYPFRRELRALLRKALEQLPASERKRYFAERRRPRRAGKPL
;
A
#
# COMPACT_ATOMS: atom_id res chain seq x y z
N MET A 1 -0.10 -11.17 10.27
CA MET A 1 -1.49 -11.06 10.65
C MET A 1 -2.43 -11.47 9.54
N LEU A 2 -2.31 -10.91 8.39
CA LEU A 2 -3.17 -11.25 7.26
C LEU A 2 -2.48 -12.04 6.16
N GLU A 3 -1.25 -12.47 6.39
CA GLU A 3 -0.51 -13.15 5.34
C GLU A 3 -1.15 -14.47 4.94
N GLY A 4 -1.83 -15.11 5.87
CA GLY A 4 -2.53 -16.35 5.53
C GLY A 4 -3.70 -16.15 4.60
N ILE A 5 -4.29 -14.96 4.60
CA ILE A 5 -5.40 -14.65 3.72
C ILE A 5 -4.90 -14.11 2.40
N PHE A 6 -3.90 -13.23 2.43
CA PHE A 6 -3.40 -12.61 1.21
C PHE A 6 -2.35 -13.43 0.49
N GLY A 7 -1.87 -14.49 1.12
CA GLY A 7 -0.95 -15.39 0.47
C GLY A 7 0.50 -15.25 0.92
N ASN A 8 0.90 -14.09 1.38
CA ASN A 8 2.26 -13.90 1.85
C ASN A 8 2.38 -12.56 2.57
N ALA A 9 3.49 -12.40 3.27
CA ALA A 9 3.71 -11.19 4.05
C ALA A 9 3.94 -9.95 3.18
N SER A 10 4.50 -10.14 1.98
CA SER A 10 4.72 -9.02 1.08
C SER A 10 3.39 -8.41 0.65
N ALA A 11 2.42 -9.24 0.35
CA ALA A 11 1.10 -8.77 -0.05
C ALA A 11 0.47 -7.94 1.07
N GLU A 12 0.57 -8.44 2.30
CA GLU A 12 0.00 -7.72 3.43
C GLU A 12 0.67 -6.36 3.62
N LYS A 13 1.99 -6.32 3.56
CA LYS A 13 2.71 -5.07 3.75
C LYS A 13 2.33 -4.02 2.73
N ILE A 14 2.22 -4.43 1.49
CA ILE A 14 1.89 -3.51 0.41
C ILE A 14 0.48 -2.97 0.57
N LEU A 15 -0.47 -3.83 0.89
CA LEU A 15 -1.84 -3.37 1.05
C LEU A 15 -1.99 -2.46 2.27
N LEU A 16 -1.28 -2.76 3.36
CA LEU A 16 -1.30 -1.87 4.52
C LEU A 16 -0.69 -0.51 4.20
N TYR A 17 0.40 -0.52 3.41
CA TYR A 17 1.01 0.72 2.97
C TYR A 17 0.00 1.56 2.19
N LEU A 18 -0.71 0.95 1.26
CA LEU A 18 -1.66 1.68 0.44
C LEU A 18 -2.89 2.13 1.23
N GLU A 19 -3.24 1.42 2.28
CA GLU A 19 -4.30 1.90 3.13
C GLU A 19 -3.86 3.13 3.91
N GLN A 20 -2.62 3.14 4.37
CA GLN A 20 -2.14 4.25 5.18
C GLN A 20 -1.80 5.47 4.33
N TYR A 21 -1.17 5.25 3.18
CA TYR A 21 -0.64 6.37 2.39
C TYR A 21 -1.41 6.62 1.09
N GLU A 22 -2.33 5.74 0.76
CA GLU A 22 -3.29 5.82 -0.36
C GLU A 22 -2.70 5.62 -1.74
N GLU A 23 -1.45 5.89 -1.94
CA GLU A 23 -0.80 5.65 -3.22
C GLU A 23 0.69 5.46 -2.98
N GLY A 24 1.40 4.91 -3.94
CA GLY A 24 2.83 4.75 -3.79
C GLY A 24 3.49 4.19 -5.02
N TYR A 25 4.81 4.43 -5.08
CA TYR A 25 5.67 3.84 -6.10
C TYR A 25 6.29 2.57 -5.54
N ALA A 26 6.57 1.61 -6.42
CA ALA A 26 7.15 0.34 -5.97
C ALA A 26 8.45 0.55 -5.19
N THR A 27 9.29 1.50 -5.62
CA THR A 27 10.55 1.74 -4.92
C THR A 27 10.34 2.30 -3.54
N ALA A 28 9.39 3.21 -3.38
CA ALA A 28 9.11 3.78 -2.08
C ALA A 28 8.54 2.75 -1.12
N ILE A 29 7.65 1.91 -1.63
CA ILE A 29 7.06 0.86 -0.82
C ILE A 29 8.13 -0.13 -0.37
N ALA A 30 8.99 -0.56 -1.32
CA ALA A 30 10.03 -1.52 -1.00
C ALA A 30 10.99 -0.95 0.05
N ARG A 31 11.27 0.34 -0.06
CA ARG A 31 12.19 0.95 0.87
C ARG A 31 11.63 1.09 2.28
N THR A 32 10.32 1.09 2.40
CA THR A 32 9.68 1.26 3.69
C THR A 32 9.85 0.05 4.60
N PHE A 33 9.88 -1.15 4.02
CA PHE A 33 9.88 -2.36 4.82
C PHE A 33 11.17 -3.13 4.70
N GLU A 34 11.69 -3.57 5.84
CA GLU A 34 12.86 -4.42 5.83
C GLU A 34 12.49 -5.74 5.19
N GLY A 35 13.34 -6.26 4.35
CA GLY A 35 13.10 -7.57 3.74
C GLY A 35 12.18 -7.57 2.54
N LEU A 36 11.70 -6.40 2.12
CA LEU A 36 10.85 -6.33 0.94
C LEU A 36 11.68 -5.80 -0.21
N SER A 37 12.01 -6.66 -1.15
CA SER A 37 12.80 -6.23 -2.30
C SER A 37 11.90 -5.55 -3.32
N LEU A 38 12.52 -4.80 -4.22
CA LEU A 38 11.78 -4.15 -5.29
C LEU A 38 11.04 -5.18 -6.14
N ASN A 39 11.68 -6.31 -6.43
CA ASN A 39 11.06 -7.36 -7.20
C ASN A 39 9.82 -7.91 -6.53
N MET A 40 9.90 -8.15 -5.23
CA MET A 40 8.76 -8.66 -4.49
C MET A 40 7.63 -7.64 -4.48
N ALA A 41 7.97 -6.37 -4.28
CA ALA A 41 6.96 -5.33 -4.29
C ALA A 41 6.29 -5.24 -5.66
N GLN A 42 7.09 -5.26 -6.71
CA GLN A 42 6.56 -5.14 -8.07
C GLN A 42 5.63 -6.31 -8.41
N ARG A 43 5.99 -7.52 -8.00
CA ARG A 43 5.16 -8.67 -8.25
C ARG A 43 3.79 -8.56 -7.60
N GLN A 44 3.75 -8.11 -6.36
CA GLN A 44 2.49 -8.00 -5.67
C GLN A 44 1.64 -6.85 -6.23
N LEU A 45 2.28 -5.74 -6.56
CA LEU A 45 1.54 -4.63 -7.16
C LEU A 45 0.94 -5.03 -8.49
N ASP A 46 1.70 -5.77 -9.31
CA ASP A 46 1.19 -6.26 -10.58
C ASP A 46 0.02 -7.21 -10.38
N ARG A 47 0.11 -8.06 -9.37
CA ARG A 47 -0.95 -9.01 -9.08
C ARG A 47 -2.23 -8.28 -8.69
N PHE A 48 -2.12 -7.28 -7.83
CA PHE A 48 -3.29 -6.53 -7.38
C PHE A 48 -3.88 -5.68 -8.51
N GLU A 49 -3.04 -5.19 -9.40
CA GLU A 49 -3.55 -4.45 -10.53
C GLU A 49 -4.30 -5.38 -11.48
N ARG A 50 -3.76 -6.56 -11.73
CA ARG A 50 -4.45 -7.53 -12.58
C ARG A 50 -5.76 -7.98 -11.98
N ALA A 51 -5.83 -8.04 -10.66
CA ALA A 51 -7.06 -8.41 -9.97
C ALA A 51 -8.08 -7.28 -9.95
N GLY A 52 -7.68 -6.10 -10.36
CA GLY A 52 -8.59 -4.96 -10.40
C GLY A 52 -8.62 -4.12 -9.14
N ALA A 53 -7.87 -4.50 -8.12
CA ALA A 53 -7.88 -3.74 -6.87
C ALA A 53 -7.13 -2.43 -6.97
N LEU A 54 -6.09 -2.40 -7.81
CA LEU A 54 -5.27 -1.20 -7.97
C LEU A 54 -5.27 -0.75 -9.42
N VAL A 55 -4.97 0.53 -9.61
CA VAL A 55 -4.69 1.10 -10.92
C VAL A 55 -3.34 1.79 -10.82
N SER A 56 -2.67 1.94 -11.96
CA SER A 56 -1.40 2.65 -11.96
C SER A 56 -1.35 3.63 -13.12
N SER A 57 -0.52 4.64 -12.96
CA SER A 57 -0.27 5.61 -14.03
C SER A 57 1.20 5.96 -14.03
N LEU A 58 1.71 6.28 -15.22
CA LEU A 58 3.08 6.68 -15.32
C LEU A 58 3.26 8.10 -14.82
N ARG A 59 4.28 8.30 -14.03
CA ARG A 59 4.67 9.62 -13.59
C ARG A 59 6.15 9.71 -13.91
N GLY A 60 6.46 10.28 -15.04
CA GLY A 60 7.81 10.25 -15.55
C GLY A 60 8.13 8.82 -15.95
N ARG A 61 9.12 8.22 -15.34
CA ARG A 61 9.52 6.86 -15.66
C ARG A 61 9.02 5.82 -14.69
N THR A 62 8.28 6.24 -13.67
CA THR A 62 7.84 5.29 -12.66
C THR A 62 6.33 5.23 -12.64
N ARG A 63 5.82 4.11 -12.12
CA ARG A 63 4.39 3.93 -12.02
C ARG A 63 3.93 4.20 -10.62
N LEU A 64 2.92 5.06 -10.50
CA LEU A 64 2.28 5.34 -9.23
C LEU A 64 1.05 4.45 -9.12
N TYR A 65 0.98 3.66 -8.06
CA TYR A 65 -0.14 2.74 -7.83
C TYR A 65 -1.09 3.35 -6.81
N ALA A 66 -2.37 3.15 -7.05
CA ALA A 66 -3.41 3.67 -6.17
C ALA A 66 -4.61 2.75 -6.19
N TRP A 67 -5.51 2.92 -5.24
CA TRP A 67 -6.73 2.11 -5.23
C TRP A 67 -7.56 2.39 -6.47
N ASN A 68 -8.15 1.33 -7.01
CA ASN A 68 -9.03 1.47 -8.15
C ASN A 68 -10.42 1.87 -7.63
N PRO A 69 -10.91 3.06 -7.95
CA PRO A 69 -12.22 3.48 -7.43
C PRO A 69 -13.36 2.61 -7.91
N ARG A 70 -13.16 1.83 -8.97
CA ARG A 70 -14.20 0.96 -9.48
C ARG A 70 -14.14 -0.47 -8.98
N TYR A 71 -13.15 -0.79 -8.15
CA TYR A 71 -13.05 -2.13 -7.59
C TYR A 71 -14.25 -2.36 -6.67
N PRO A 72 -15.09 -3.35 -6.95
CA PRO A 72 -16.32 -3.50 -6.21
C PRO A 72 -16.14 -3.81 -4.72
N PHE A 73 -15.00 -4.35 -4.35
CA PHE A 73 -14.73 -4.69 -2.95
C PHE A 73 -13.80 -3.70 -2.27
N ARG A 74 -13.62 -2.54 -2.88
CA ARG A 74 -12.64 -1.58 -2.36
C ARG A 74 -12.95 -1.15 -0.94
N ARG A 75 -14.20 -0.82 -0.67
CA ARG A 75 -14.56 -0.32 0.64
C ARG A 75 -14.35 -1.38 1.71
N GLU A 76 -14.79 -2.60 1.42
CA GLU A 76 -14.66 -3.68 2.39
C GLU A 76 -13.20 -4.07 2.62
N LEU A 77 -12.42 -4.12 1.55
CA LEU A 77 -11.01 -4.44 1.66
C LEU A 77 -10.29 -3.36 2.47
N ARG A 78 -10.56 -2.11 2.18
CA ARG A 78 -9.92 -1.02 2.90
C ARG A 78 -10.33 -1.00 4.37
N ALA A 79 -11.58 -1.35 4.66
CA ALA A 79 -12.02 -1.43 6.05
C ALA A 79 -11.26 -2.52 6.80
N LEU A 80 -11.07 -3.67 6.16
CA LEU A 80 -10.28 -4.74 6.76
C LEU A 80 -8.85 -4.28 7.03
N LEU A 81 -8.25 -3.61 6.06
CA LEU A 81 -6.87 -3.15 6.22
C LEU A 81 -6.76 -2.08 7.30
N ARG A 82 -7.75 -1.20 7.38
CA ARG A 82 -7.75 -0.18 8.42
C ARG A 82 -7.81 -0.83 9.81
N LYS A 83 -8.64 -1.84 9.94
CA LYS A 83 -8.72 -2.54 11.20
C LYS A 83 -7.40 -3.24 11.51
N ALA A 84 -6.76 -3.80 10.50
CA ALA A 84 -5.47 -4.45 10.70
C ALA A 84 -4.42 -3.45 11.16
N LEU A 85 -4.42 -2.25 10.59
CA LEU A 85 -3.48 -1.22 11.04
C LEU A 85 -3.69 -0.90 12.51
N GLU A 86 -4.93 -0.87 12.95
CA GLU A 86 -5.23 -0.59 14.35
C GLU A 86 -4.77 -1.70 15.27
N GLN A 87 -4.65 -2.91 14.76
CA GLN A 87 -4.22 -4.06 15.56
C GLN A 87 -2.71 -4.23 15.60
N LEU A 88 -1.96 -3.47 14.83
CA LEU A 88 -0.53 -3.62 14.82
C LEU A 88 0.07 -3.17 16.15
N PRO A 89 1.16 -3.80 16.58
CA PRO A 89 1.87 -3.31 17.77
C PRO A 89 2.27 -1.87 17.57
N ALA A 90 2.26 -1.11 18.66
CA ALA A 90 2.59 0.32 18.58
C ALA A 90 3.94 0.57 17.94
N SER A 91 4.91 -0.30 18.21
CA SER A 91 6.25 -0.13 17.65
C SER A 91 6.23 -0.26 16.13
N GLU A 92 5.46 -1.20 15.60
CA GLU A 92 5.39 -1.37 14.16
C GLU A 92 4.63 -0.24 13.51
N ARG A 93 3.56 0.21 14.14
CA ARG A 93 2.82 1.33 13.60
C ARG A 93 3.69 2.56 13.53
N LYS A 94 4.45 2.81 14.57
CA LYS A 94 5.33 3.95 14.61
C LYS A 94 6.44 3.84 13.56
N ARG A 95 6.98 2.65 13.39
CA ARG A 95 8.09 2.46 12.49
C ARG A 95 7.71 2.59 11.02
N TYR A 96 6.57 2.06 10.62
CA TYR A 96 6.24 1.96 9.22
C TYR A 96 5.10 2.86 8.76
N PHE A 97 4.20 3.23 9.67
CA PHE A 97 2.96 3.87 9.24
C PHE A 97 2.62 5.18 9.94
N ALA A 98 3.51 5.69 10.74
CA ALA A 98 3.20 6.91 11.48
C ALA A 98 3.30 8.16 10.66
N GLU A 99 4.24 8.17 9.71
CA GLU A 99 4.49 9.34 8.97
C GLU A 99 3.76 9.43 7.69
N ARG A 100 3.19 10.58 7.36
CA ARG A 100 2.54 10.73 6.10
C ARG A 100 3.56 10.96 5.07
N ARG A 101 3.63 10.15 4.08
CA ARG A 101 4.57 10.31 3.06
C ARG A 101 4.07 11.17 1.98
N ARG A 102 2.80 11.33 1.82
CA ARG A 102 2.28 12.12 0.79
C ARG A 102 2.35 13.53 1.13
N PRO A 103 2.60 14.37 0.23
CA PRO A 103 2.66 15.77 0.49
C PRO A 103 1.28 16.12 0.83
N ARG A 104 1.12 16.98 1.62
CA ARG A 104 -0.09 17.39 1.99
C ARG A 104 -0.72 17.92 0.93
N ARG A 105 -1.39 17.50 0.37
CA ARG A 105 -2.14 17.94 -0.60
C ARG A 105 -1.60 19.10 -1.05
N ALA A 106 -0.92 18.98 -1.85
CA ALA A 106 -0.32 19.97 -2.44
C ALA A 106 -1.09 21.14 -2.33
N GLY A 107 -1.76 21.37 -2.97
CA GLY A 107 -2.42 22.50 -2.92
C GLY A 107 -2.77 22.88 -1.59
N LYS A 108 -2.57 22.20 -0.77
CA LYS A 108 -3.03 22.47 0.32
C LYS A 108 -2.12 23.20 0.93
N PRO A 109 -2.24 24.03 1.05
CA PRO A 109 -1.42 24.86 1.61
C PRO A 109 -0.87 24.36 2.60
N LEU A 110 -0.45 24.12 2.62
CA LEU A 110 -0.08 23.63 3.48
C LEU A 110 0.30 24.19 4.01
#